data_95df81a2d43ee4518b73bfbcd5881ed5
#
_entry.id   95df81a2d43ee4518b73bfbcd5881ed5
#
_cell.length_a   1.000
_cell.length_b   1.000
_cell.length_c   1.000
_cell.angle_alpha   90.00
_cell.angle_beta   90.00
_cell.angle_gamma   90.00
#
_symmetry.space_group_name_H-M   'P 1'
#
loop_
_entity.id
_entity.type
_entity.pdbx_description
1 polymer ?
#
loop_
_entity_poly.entity_id
_entity_poly.type
_entity_poly.pdbx_seq_one_letter_code
_entity_poly.pdbx_strand_id
1 'polypeptide(L)' 'MTLQTHLSELTAKHKALDLQIEEELAHPSSNDLTIAELKRKKLKLKDEIARLESRMRG' A
#
# COMPACT_ATOMS: atom_id res chain seq x y z
N MET A 1 17.68 -7.57 8.66
CA MET A 1 16.31 -7.07 8.90
C MET A 1 15.42 -8.17 9.43
N THR A 2 14.63 -7.87 10.43
CA THR A 2 13.67 -8.83 10.96
C THR A 2 12.39 -8.79 10.13
N LEU A 3 11.57 -9.85 10.25
CA LEU A 3 10.26 -9.87 9.59
C LEU A 3 9.38 -8.72 10.08
N GLN A 4 9.49 -8.41 11.37
CA GLN A 4 8.71 -7.32 11.96
C GLN A 4 9.09 -5.96 11.38
N THR A 5 10.38 -5.72 11.17
CA THR A 5 10.85 -4.47 10.56
C THR A 5 10.34 -4.38 9.12
N HIS A 6 10.41 -5.48 8.39
CA HIS A 6 9.93 -5.52 7.01
C HIS A 6 8.42 -5.26 6.94
N LEU A 7 7.66 -5.87 7.84
CA LEU A 7 6.22 -5.65 7.93
C LEU A 7 5.90 -4.18 8.22
N SER A 8 6.65 -3.58 9.14
CA SER A 8 6.47 -2.16 9.49
C SER A 8 6.70 -1.25 8.28
N GLU A 9 7.73 -1.54 7.49
CA GLU A 9 8.03 -0.77 6.28
C GLU A 9 6.91 -0.91 5.24
N LEU A 10 6.43 -2.12 5.02
CA LEU A 10 5.35 -2.36 4.08
C LEU A 10 4.06 -1.67 4.51
N THR A 11 3.77 -1.72 5.81
CA THR A 11 2.59 -1.06 6.36
C THR A 11 2.66 0.46 6.16
N ALA A 12 3.84 1.04 6.38
CA ALA A 12 4.05 2.47 6.17
C ALA A 12 3.85 2.84 4.70
N LYS A 13 4.37 2.05 3.79
CA LYS A 13 4.20 2.28 2.35
C LYS A 13 2.73 2.17 1.94
N HIS A 14 2.03 1.19 2.48
CA HIS A 14 0.61 1.01 2.22
C HIS A 14 -0.18 2.24 2.65
N LYS A 15 0.12 2.75 3.83
CA LYS A 15 -0.54 3.95 4.35
C LYS A 15 -0.23 5.17 3.48
N ALA A 16 1.01 5.31 3.03
CA ALA A 16 1.41 6.41 2.16
C ALA A 16 0.63 6.37 0.84
N LEU A 17 0.46 5.17 0.26
CA LEU A 17 -0.33 5.02 -0.97
C LEU A 17 -1.79 5.37 -0.75
N ASP A 18 -2.35 5.00 0.40
CA ASP A 18 -3.71 5.35 0.75
C ASP A 18 -3.90 6.87 0.75
N LEU A 19 -2.97 7.59 1.37
CA LEU A 19 -3.01 9.04 1.41
C LEU A 19 -2.86 9.64 0.02
N GLN A 20 -2.00 9.08 -0.81
CA GLN A 20 -1.83 9.55 -2.20
C GLN A 20 -3.11 9.37 -3.00
N ILE A 21 -3.79 8.25 -2.82
CA ILE A 21 -5.06 8.00 -3.50
C ILE A 21 -6.10 9.02 -3.06
N GLU A 22 -6.20 9.29 -1.77
CA GLU A 22 -7.13 10.29 -1.25
C GLU A 22 -6.85 11.67 -1.82
N GLU A 23 -5.57 12.06 -1.90
CA GLU A 23 -5.17 13.35 -2.47
C GLU A 23 -5.56 13.44 -3.93
N GLU A 24 -5.32 12.37 -4.70
CA GLU A 24 -5.67 12.36 -6.11
C GLU A 24 -7.17 12.44 -6.33
N LEU A 25 -7.95 11.74 -5.50
CA LEU A 25 -9.41 11.77 -5.59
C LEU A 25 -9.97 13.15 -5.26
N ALA A 26 -9.31 13.89 -4.38
CA ALA A 26 -9.71 15.24 -4.03
C ALA A 26 -9.31 16.28 -5.07
N HIS A 27 -8.43 15.92 -5.99
CA HIS A 27 -7.94 16.83 -7.03
C HIS A 27 -8.92 16.89 -8.19
N PRO A 28 -9.37 18.12 -8.58
CA PRO A 28 -10.35 18.22 -9.67
C PRO A 28 -9.82 17.75 -11.03
N SER A 29 -8.53 17.71 -11.20
CA SER A 29 -7.90 17.26 -12.45
C SER A 29 -7.27 15.88 -12.34
N SER A 30 -7.71 15.08 -11.38
CA SER A 30 -7.16 13.75 -11.19
C SER A 30 -7.34 12.88 -12.43
N ASN A 31 -6.31 12.08 -12.74
CA ASN A 31 -6.31 11.18 -13.87
C ASN A 31 -6.72 9.78 -13.39
N ASP A 32 -7.74 9.22 -14.04
CA ASP A 32 -8.21 7.88 -13.70
C ASP A 32 -7.10 6.83 -13.79
N LEU A 33 -6.20 7.00 -14.75
CA LEU A 33 -5.08 6.09 -14.91
C LEU A 33 -4.14 6.13 -13.70
N THR A 34 -3.84 7.34 -13.22
CA THR A 34 -3.00 7.52 -12.04
C THR A 34 -3.63 6.85 -10.81
N ILE A 35 -4.92 7.06 -10.62
CA ILE A 35 -5.65 6.47 -9.51
C ILE A 35 -5.63 4.94 -9.62
N ALA A 36 -5.84 4.41 -10.82
CA ALA A 36 -5.81 2.96 -11.04
C ALA A 36 -4.45 2.38 -10.72
N GLU A 37 -3.37 3.06 -11.11
CA GLU A 37 -2.02 2.61 -10.82
C GLU A 37 -1.73 2.60 -9.32
N LEU A 38 -2.15 3.65 -8.62
CA LEU A 38 -1.98 3.73 -7.17
C LEU A 38 -2.74 2.63 -6.45
N LYS A 39 -3.98 2.36 -6.88
CA LYS A 39 -4.78 1.29 -6.31
C LYS A 39 -4.14 -0.08 -6.53
N ARG A 40 -3.55 -0.28 -7.70
CA ARG A 40 -2.87 -1.53 -8.03
C ARG A 40 -1.64 -1.73 -7.14
N LYS A 41 -0.86 -0.68 -6.93
CA LYS A 41 0.29 -0.73 -6.03
C LYS A 41 -0.14 -1.03 -4.60
N LYS A 42 -1.23 -0.42 -4.18
CA LYS A 42 -1.77 -0.65 -2.85
C LYS A 42 -2.19 -2.11 -2.67
N LEU A 43 -2.84 -2.69 -3.67
CA LEU A 43 -3.25 -4.10 -3.61
C LEU A 43 -2.04 -5.03 -3.52
N LYS A 44 -0.97 -4.74 -4.26
CA LYS A 44 0.27 -5.51 -4.19
C LYS A 44 0.86 -5.47 -2.79
N LEU A 45 0.93 -4.29 -2.20
CA LEU A 45 1.47 -4.14 -0.86
C LEU A 45 0.61 -4.86 0.17
N LYS A 46 -0.70 -4.76 0.04
CA LYS A 46 -1.62 -5.44 0.93
C LYS A 46 -1.41 -6.96 0.87
N ASP A 47 -1.21 -7.49 -0.33
CA ASP A 47 -0.97 -8.91 -0.53
C ASP A 47 0.35 -9.34 0.13
N GLU A 48 1.40 -8.54 -0.04
CA GLU A 48 2.69 -8.81 0.59
C GLU A 48 2.60 -8.77 2.10
N ILE A 49 1.87 -7.81 2.64
CA ILE A 49 1.65 -7.69 4.09
C ILE A 49 0.93 -8.94 4.61
N ALA A 50 -0.11 -9.37 3.91
CA ALA A 50 -0.86 -10.56 4.30
C ALA A 50 0.02 -11.81 4.32
N ARG A 51 0.87 -11.96 3.32
CA ARG A 51 1.80 -13.09 3.24
C ARG A 51 2.81 -13.07 4.37
N LEU A 52 3.33 -11.90 4.67
CA LEU A 52 4.31 -11.73 5.73
C LEU A 52 3.70 -12.01 7.10
N GLU A 53 2.48 -11.50 7.32
CA GLU A 53 1.76 -11.76 8.56
C GLU A 53 1.47 -13.26 8.74
N SER A 54 1.15 -13.94 7.66
CA SER A 54 0.94 -15.38 7.69
C SER A 54 2.20 -16.12 8.12
N ARG A 55 3.36 -15.69 7.63
CA ARG A 55 4.66 -16.25 8.04
C ARG A 55 4.92 -16.02 9.52
N MET A 56 4.58 -14.83 10.01
CA MET A 56 4.82 -14.47 11.40
C MET A 56 3.95 -15.26 12.37
N ARG A 57 2.78 -15.69 11.91
CA ARG A 57 1.90 -16.52 12.73
C ARG A 57 2.38 -17.94 12.87
N GLY A 58 3.28 -18.30 12.00
CA GLY A 58 3.92 -19.54 12.09
C GLY A 58 3.41 -20.67 11.48
#